data_ef8e87b205273038fbdeffe7306c23d7
#
_entry.id   ef8e87b205273038fbdeffe7306c23d7
#
_cell.length_a   1.000
_cell.length_b   1.000
_cell.length_c   1.000
_cell.angle_alpha   90.00
_cell.angle_beta   90.00
_cell.angle_gamma   90.00
#
_symmetry.space_group_name_H-M   'P 1'
#
loop_
_entity.id
_entity.type
_entity.pdbx_description
1 polymer ?
#
loop_
_entity_poly.entity_id
_entity_poly.type
_entity_poly.pdbx_seq_one_letter_code
_entity_poly.pdbx_strand_id
1 'polypeptide(L)'
;MKRIRRIIRPMLCMVVLLFAMTTGVMGCYQKDPDPIENPSGTSEVEATPIPTVNRQAELADAKSRDPDAVAWLSIPGAEMDDPVMQAEDNGFYLNRDELREYSTWGCYYADCRNHLSGRDALDTNTVIYGHSANDCDPDGVRFTKLHRYMDANFVKENPYIYLSVDGDDLIFQITALFITDTGFDYIDPNPMGSKLTEFFQTVEKKNWLDIDGVTFSEGDSFLTLSTCCRKYDKTNSGNQRLVVMAKLLPEAGIYSA
;
A
#
# COMPACT_ATOMS: atom_id res chain seq x y z
N MET A 1 40.64 74.62 -26.52
CA MET A 1 40.28 74.01 -27.81
C MET A 1 40.96 72.64 -27.91
N LYS A 2 40.27 71.54 -27.65
CA LYS A 2 40.75 70.20 -27.94
C LYS A 2 39.60 69.40 -28.51
N ARG A 3 39.76 68.85 -29.69
CA ARG A 3 38.78 68.10 -30.48
C ARG A 3 38.55 66.74 -29.87
N ILE A 4 37.27 66.38 -29.67
CA ILE A 4 36.84 65.03 -29.29
C ILE A 4 36.68 64.17 -30.56
N ARG A 5 37.51 63.15 -30.74
CA ARG A 5 37.36 62.14 -31.79
C ARG A 5 36.42 61.05 -31.27
N ARG A 6 35.27 60.89 -31.92
CA ARG A 6 34.42 59.75 -31.78
C ARG A 6 35.05 58.49 -32.43
N ILE A 7 35.30 57.47 -31.64
CA ILE A 7 35.70 56.16 -32.15
C ILE A 7 34.45 55.33 -32.16
N ILE A 8 33.98 54.97 -33.33
CA ILE A 8 32.90 53.98 -33.54
C ILE A 8 33.57 52.61 -33.43
N ARG A 9 33.16 51.80 -32.43
CA ARG A 9 33.51 50.38 -32.33
C ARG A 9 32.41 49.58 -33.00
N PRO A 10 32.70 48.59 -33.84
CA PRO A 10 31.70 47.71 -34.40
C PRO A 10 31.24 46.72 -33.32
N MET A 11 29.94 46.53 -33.26
CA MET A 11 29.26 45.59 -32.38
C MET A 11 29.44 44.18 -32.97
N LEU A 12 30.36 43.39 -32.39
CA LEU A 12 30.53 41.99 -32.70
C LEU A 12 29.43 41.21 -31.98
N CYS A 13 28.47 40.74 -32.76
CA CYS A 13 27.38 39.90 -32.28
C CYS A 13 27.94 38.51 -31.91
N MET A 14 28.25 38.30 -30.66
CA MET A 14 28.67 36.98 -30.14
C MET A 14 27.40 36.23 -29.76
N VAL A 15 26.97 35.33 -30.64
CA VAL A 15 25.92 34.35 -30.35
C VAL A 15 26.50 33.35 -29.35
N VAL A 16 26.21 33.54 -28.08
CA VAL A 16 26.47 32.54 -27.04
C VAL A 16 25.35 31.49 -27.12
N LEU A 17 25.64 30.36 -27.72
CA LEU A 17 24.83 29.15 -27.60
C LEU A 17 24.97 28.66 -26.15
N LEU A 18 24.00 29.06 -25.31
CA LEU A 18 23.78 28.45 -24.00
C LEU A 18 23.23 27.04 -24.23
N PHE A 19 24.11 26.06 -24.20
CA PHE A 19 23.72 24.67 -23.99
C PHE A 19 23.22 24.57 -22.53
N ALA A 20 21.92 24.76 -22.34
CA ALA A 20 21.29 24.39 -21.08
C ALA A 20 21.34 22.87 -20.99
N MET A 21 22.31 22.34 -20.25
CA MET A 21 22.23 20.98 -19.71
C MET A 21 21.08 20.99 -18.71
N THR A 22 19.89 20.69 -19.18
CA THR A 22 18.81 20.26 -18.30
C THR A 22 19.19 18.90 -17.77
N THR A 23 19.77 18.86 -16.57
CA THR A 23 19.74 17.67 -15.75
C THR A 23 18.26 17.41 -15.49
N GLY A 24 17.67 16.53 -16.30
CA GLY A 24 16.34 16.05 -16.08
C GLY A 24 16.33 15.32 -14.73
N VAL A 25 15.84 16.01 -13.71
CA VAL A 25 15.30 15.33 -12.55
C VAL A 25 14.12 14.56 -13.11
N MET A 26 14.32 13.27 -13.35
CA MET A 26 13.28 12.34 -13.74
C MET A 26 12.38 12.16 -12.52
N GLY A 27 11.54 13.19 -12.27
CA GLY A 27 10.45 13.07 -11.31
C GLY A 27 9.51 12.01 -11.83
N CYS A 28 9.20 11.01 -10.99
CA CYS A 28 8.16 10.03 -11.28
C CYS A 28 6.83 10.78 -11.43
N TYR A 29 6.52 11.17 -12.65
CA TYR A 29 5.23 11.75 -12.99
C TYR A 29 4.29 10.61 -13.34
N GLN A 30 3.82 9.89 -12.31
CA GLN A 30 2.67 9.02 -12.48
C GLN A 30 1.42 9.90 -12.49
N LYS A 31 0.65 9.80 -13.57
CA LYS A 31 -0.69 10.37 -13.68
C LYS A 31 -1.52 9.86 -12.50
N ASP A 32 -2.35 10.71 -11.91
CA ASP A 32 -3.35 10.25 -10.96
C ASP A 32 -4.16 9.14 -11.62
N PRO A 33 -4.47 8.05 -10.91
CA PRO A 33 -5.32 7.01 -11.48
C PRO A 33 -6.63 7.65 -11.93
N ASP A 34 -6.97 7.47 -13.20
CA ASP A 34 -8.29 7.87 -13.68
C ASP A 34 -9.33 7.05 -12.90
N PRO A 35 -10.50 7.61 -12.55
CA PRO A 35 -11.56 6.83 -11.94
C PRO A 35 -11.84 5.58 -12.78
N ILE A 36 -11.92 4.43 -12.14
CA ILE A 36 -12.17 3.16 -12.83
C ILE A 36 -13.62 3.17 -13.28
N GLU A 37 -13.88 3.50 -14.57
CA GLU A 37 -15.20 3.34 -15.15
C GLU A 37 -15.53 1.85 -15.26
N ASN A 38 -16.60 1.43 -14.61
CA ASN A 38 -17.13 0.09 -14.70
C ASN A 38 -17.79 -0.13 -16.07
N PRO A 39 -17.44 -1.16 -16.85
CA PRO A 39 -18.18 -1.48 -18.05
C PRO A 39 -19.57 -2.02 -17.66
N SER A 40 -20.61 -1.22 -17.85
CA SER A 40 -22.01 -1.65 -17.74
C SER A 40 -22.32 -2.72 -18.79
N GLY A 41 -22.08 -3.96 -18.44
CA GLY A 41 -22.41 -5.13 -19.24
C GLY A 41 -22.87 -6.24 -18.33
N THR A 42 -24.18 -6.44 -18.20
CA THR A 42 -24.78 -7.66 -17.64
C THR A 42 -24.50 -8.84 -18.56
N SER A 43 -23.31 -9.42 -18.48
CA SER A 43 -23.11 -10.82 -18.83
C SER A 43 -23.03 -11.56 -17.48
N GLU A 44 -23.82 -12.62 -17.32
CA GLU A 44 -23.57 -13.63 -16.28
C GLU A 44 -22.12 -14.10 -16.50
N VAL A 45 -21.20 -13.52 -15.74
CA VAL A 45 -19.82 -13.98 -15.69
C VAL A 45 -19.88 -15.21 -14.76
N GLU A 46 -19.68 -16.38 -15.36
CA GLU A 46 -19.44 -17.61 -14.62
C GLU A 46 -18.32 -17.29 -13.61
N ALA A 47 -18.65 -17.38 -12.31
CA ALA A 47 -17.74 -16.94 -11.25
C ALA A 47 -16.48 -17.81 -11.30
N THR A 48 -15.39 -17.25 -11.77
CA THR A 48 -14.10 -17.95 -11.76
C THR A 48 -13.72 -18.21 -10.30
N PRO A 49 -13.37 -19.45 -9.93
CA PRO A 49 -12.96 -19.75 -8.56
C PRO A 49 -11.82 -18.85 -8.11
N ILE A 50 -11.94 -18.28 -6.91
CA ILE A 50 -10.86 -17.48 -6.33
C ILE A 50 -9.70 -18.42 -6.00
N PRO A 51 -8.49 -18.20 -6.51
CA PRO A 51 -7.34 -19.01 -6.18
C PRO A 51 -7.12 -19.02 -4.66
N THR A 52 -6.82 -20.16 -4.09
CA THR A 52 -6.43 -20.28 -2.68
C THR A 52 -4.93 -20.32 -2.55
N VAL A 53 -4.41 -19.66 -1.51
CA VAL A 53 -2.98 -19.68 -1.15
C VAL A 53 -2.89 -20.21 0.28
N ASN A 54 -2.14 -21.28 0.45
CA ASN A 54 -1.88 -21.88 1.76
C ASN A 54 -0.40 -21.67 2.10
N ARG A 55 -0.14 -21.08 3.26
CA ARG A 55 1.21 -20.81 3.79
C ARG A 55 1.38 -21.30 5.23
N GLN A 56 0.59 -22.28 5.65
CA GLN A 56 0.66 -22.82 7.02
C GLN A 56 2.03 -23.43 7.34
N ALA A 57 2.65 -24.13 6.37
CA ALA A 57 3.97 -24.72 6.57
C ALA A 57 5.07 -23.65 6.70
N GLU A 58 5.02 -22.63 5.85
CA GLU A 58 5.96 -21.49 5.88
C GLU A 58 5.80 -20.67 7.16
N LEU A 59 4.55 -20.45 7.59
CA LEU A 59 4.27 -19.77 8.87
C LEU A 59 4.78 -20.58 10.07
N ALA A 60 4.56 -21.90 10.07
CA ALA A 60 5.07 -22.78 11.13
C ALA A 60 6.62 -22.77 11.19
N ASP A 61 7.29 -22.78 10.02
CA ASP A 61 8.74 -22.65 9.94
C ASP A 61 9.22 -21.29 10.46
N ALA A 62 8.57 -20.18 10.05
CA ALA A 62 8.88 -18.85 10.54
C ALA A 62 8.73 -18.77 12.07
N LYS A 63 7.64 -19.27 12.64
CA LYS A 63 7.42 -19.34 14.09
C LYS A 63 8.45 -20.16 14.83
N SER A 64 8.98 -21.21 14.20
CA SER A 64 10.04 -22.03 14.81
C SER A 64 11.37 -21.26 14.93
N ARG A 65 11.59 -20.28 14.06
CA ARG A 65 12.78 -19.42 14.06
C ARG A 65 12.60 -18.20 14.96
N ASP A 66 11.42 -17.58 14.96
CA ASP A 66 11.06 -16.48 15.83
C ASP A 66 9.55 -16.53 16.17
N PRO A 67 9.18 -16.66 17.47
CA PRO A 67 7.78 -16.72 17.91
C PRO A 67 6.98 -15.44 17.61
N ASP A 68 7.64 -14.34 17.29
CA ASP A 68 6.98 -13.08 16.86
C ASP A 68 6.38 -13.18 15.45
N ALA A 69 6.64 -14.26 14.68
CA ALA A 69 5.95 -14.51 13.43
C ALA A 69 4.48 -14.88 13.72
N VAL A 70 3.55 -13.99 13.39
CA VAL A 70 2.12 -14.15 13.72
C VAL A 70 1.26 -14.50 12.51
N ALA A 71 1.72 -14.16 11.29
CA ALA A 71 1.01 -14.42 10.05
C ALA A 71 1.99 -14.56 8.87
N TRP A 72 1.47 -14.98 7.72
CA TRP A 72 2.17 -14.97 6.44
C TRP A 72 1.36 -14.19 5.41
N LEU A 73 1.92 -13.11 4.88
CA LEU A 73 1.29 -12.26 3.87
C LEU A 73 1.71 -12.73 2.48
N SER A 74 0.73 -13.01 1.61
CA SER A 74 0.96 -13.36 0.22
C SER A 74 0.12 -12.51 -0.72
N ILE A 75 0.79 -11.83 -1.68
CA ILE A 75 0.18 -11.06 -2.76
C ILE A 75 0.92 -11.44 -4.05
N PRO A 76 0.54 -12.56 -4.71
CA PRO A 76 1.35 -13.12 -5.81
C PRO A 76 1.61 -12.14 -6.94
N GLY A 77 0.60 -11.36 -7.36
CA GLY A 77 0.76 -10.38 -8.43
C GLY A 77 1.70 -9.23 -8.09
N ALA A 78 1.89 -8.93 -6.82
CA ALA A 78 2.87 -7.96 -6.35
C ALA A 78 4.20 -8.60 -5.91
N GLU A 79 4.35 -9.93 -6.08
CA GLU A 79 5.55 -10.67 -5.68
C GLU A 79 5.92 -10.45 -4.21
N MET A 80 4.91 -10.42 -3.35
CA MET A 80 5.07 -10.36 -1.90
C MET A 80 4.63 -11.70 -1.31
N ASP A 81 5.51 -12.37 -0.57
CA ASP A 81 5.26 -13.69 0.00
C ASP A 81 6.22 -13.91 1.19
N ASP A 82 5.92 -13.26 2.32
CA ASP A 82 6.81 -13.15 3.47
C ASP A 82 6.06 -13.26 4.80
N PRO A 83 6.75 -13.63 5.91
CA PRO A 83 6.16 -13.62 7.23
C PRO A 83 5.83 -12.19 7.70
N VAL A 84 4.81 -12.11 8.54
CA VAL A 84 4.42 -10.90 9.28
C VAL A 84 4.80 -11.09 10.73
N MET A 85 5.64 -10.19 11.22
CA MET A 85 6.11 -10.19 12.61
C MET A 85 5.20 -9.31 13.48
N GLN A 86 5.21 -9.54 14.79
CA GLN A 86 4.53 -8.66 15.74
C GLN A 86 5.32 -8.58 17.04
N ALA A 87 5.62 -7.37 17.50
CA ALA A 87 6.29 -7.13 18.77
C ALA A 87 5.37 -6.41 19.77
N GLU A 88 5.86 -6.13 20.95
CA GLU A 88 5.13 -5.36 21.98
C GLU A 88 4.88 -3.90 21.58
N ASP A 89 5.63 -3.36 20.59
CA ASP A 89 5.46 -2.02 20.06
C ASP A 89 5.68 -1.98 18.54
N ASN A 90 5.17 -0.92 17.90
CA ASN A 90 5.24 -0.72 16.46
C ASN A 90 6.60 -0.18 15.95
N GLY A 91 7.57 0.01 16.82
CA GLY A 91 8.91 0.50 16.47
C GLY A 91 9.95 -0.61 16.31
N PHE A 92 9.73 -1.77 16.93
CA PHE A 92 10.74 -2.83 17.00
C PHE A 92 11.14 -3.34 15.62
N TYR A 93 10.18 -3.76 14.79
CA TYR A 93 10.42 -4.29 13.45
C TYR A 93 10.57 -3.23 12.35
N LEU A 94 10.48 -1.96 12.71
CA LEU A 94 10.72 -0.87 11.76
C LEU A 94 12.15 -0.92 11.18
N ASN A 95 13.13 -1.35 11.97
CA ASN A 95 14.53 -1.45 11.56
C ASN A 95 15.15 -2.82 11.92
N ARG A 96 14.33 -3.88 11.90
CA ARG A 96 14.78 -5.27 12.07
C ARG A 96 14.09 -6.18 11.07
N ASP A 97 14.82 -7.18 10.64
CA ASP A 97 14.29 -8.25 9.80
C ASP A 97 13.56 -9.32 10.64
N GLU A 98 13.15 -10.38 9.97
CA GLU A 98 12.41 -11.53 10.51
C GLU A 98 13.23 -12.39 11.47
N LEU A 99 14.53 -12.11 11.62
CA LEU A 99 15.45 -12.75 12.57
C LEU A 99 15.91 -11.80 13.67
N ARG A 100 15.24 -10.64 13.82
CA ARG A 100 15.58 -9.55 14.75
C ARG A 100 16.92 -8.87 14.49
N GLU A 101 17.57 -9.18 13.35
CA GLU A 101 18.81 -8.52 12.93
C GLU A 101 18.51 -7.12 12.40
N TYR A 102 19.49 -6.22 12.53
CA TYR A 102 19.31 -4.87 12.00
C TYR A 102 19.12 -4.89 10.47
N SER A 103 18.05 -4.27 10.04
CA SER A 103 17.70 -4.10 8.62
C SER A 103 17.18 -2.68 8.38
N THR A 104 17.78 -1.95 7.44
CA THR A 104 17.31 -0.62 7.06
C THR A 104 15.86 -0.65 6.56
N TRP A 105 15.44 -1.76 5.98
CA TRP A 105 14.11 -1.93 5.39
C TRP A 105 13.14 -2.71 6.29
N GLY A 106 13.56 -3.06 7.50
CA GLY A 106 12.72 -3.82 8.40
C GLY A 106 12.15 -5.10 7.80
N CYS A 107 10.98 -5.50 8.27
CA CYS A 107 10.16 -6.56 7.70
C CYS A 107 8.69 -6.10 7.59
N TYR A 108 7.76 -7.00 7.21
CA TYR A 108 6.33 -6.75 7.41
C TYR A 108 5.99 -7.01 8.86
N TYR A 109 5.26 -6.11 9.48
CA TYR A 109 4.86 -6.27 10.87
C TYR A 109 3.44 -5.76 11.13
N ALA A 110 2.72 -6.52 11.96
CA ALA A 110 1.36 -6.17 12.38
C ALA A 110 1.41 -5.11 13.49
N ASP A 111 0.35 -4.30 13.56
CA ASP A 111 0.16 -3.38 14.69
C ASP A 111 0.12 -4.19 16.00
N CYS A 112 0.86 -3.73 17.00
CA CYS A 112 1.01 -4.41 18.29
C CYS A 112 -0.31 -4.60 19.06
N ARG A 113 -1.36 -3.89 18.65
CA ARG A 113 -2.71 -3.99 19.24
C ARG A 113 -3.59 -5.03 18.56
N ASN A 114 -3.19 -5.55 17.38
CA ASN A 114 -4.00 -6.50 16.62
C ASN A 114 -3.90 -7.92 17.16
N HIS A 115 -4.98 -8.69 16.96
CA HIS A 115 -5.06 -10.11 17.23
C HIS A 115 -5.08 -10.90 15.93
N LEU A 116 -4.17 -11.89 15.80
CA LEU A 116 -3.98 -12.69 14.58
C LEU A 116 -3.96 -14.21 14.89
N SER A 117 -4.73 -14.66 15.88
CA SER A 117 -4.76 -16.07 16.31
C SER A 117 -5.85 -16.91 15.65
N GLY A 118 -6.34 -16.51 14.48
CA GLY A 118 -7.38 -17.21 13.72
C GLY A 118 -8.43 -16.23 13.19
N ARG A 119 -9.29 -16.72 12.28
CA ARG A 119 -10.37 -15.93 11.64
C ARG A 119 -11.26 -15.22 12.65
N ASP A 120 -11.74 -15.96 13.63
CA ASP A 120 -12.71 -15.46 14.62
C ASP A 120 -12.08 -14.50 15.66
N ALA A 121 -10.76 -14.44 15.70
CA ALA A 121 -10.03 -13.56 16.61
C ALA A 121 -9.57 -12.26 15.93
N LEU A 122 -9.81 -12.09 14.62
CA LEU A 122 -9.43 -10.86 13.94
C LEU A 122 -10.20 -9.67 14.47
N ASP A 123 -9.49 -8.57 14.61
CA ASP A 123 -10.09 -7.27 14.87
C ASP A 123 -10.90 -6.76 13.66
N THR A 124 -11.68 -5.72 13.83
CA THR A 124 -12.38 -5.04 12.73
C THR A 124 -11.37 -4.57 11.67
N ASN A 125 -10.16 -4.18 12.07
CA ASN A 125 -9.12 -3.67 11.19
C ASN A 125 -7.75 -4.24 11.60
N THR A 126 -7.26 -5.23 10.88
CA THR A 126 -5.90 -5.77 11.02
C THR A 126 -4.95 -4.90 10.21
N VAL A 127 -3.97 -4.30 10.85
CA VAL A 127 -3.04 -3.37 10.20
C VAL A 127 -1.66 -4.00 10.06
N ILE A 128 -1.13 -4.02 8.84
CA ILE A 128 0.24 -4.46 8.55
C ILE A 128 1.02 -3.30 7.96
N TYR A 129 2.20 -3.09 8.50
CA TYR A 129 3.15 -2.06 8.09
C TYR A 129 4.31 -2.65 7.29
N GLY A 130 4.88 -1.85 6.42
CA GLY A 130 6.12 -2.16 5.72
C GLY A 130 6.73 -0.90 5.11
N HIS A 131 8.04 -0.89 4.96
CA HIS A 131 8.74 0.26 4.36
C HIS A 131 8.43 0.43 2.86
N SER A 132 8.47 1.69 2.41
CA SER A 132 8.59 2.05 1.00
C SER A 132 9.91 2.81 0.80
N ALA A 133 10.78 2.27 -0.04
CA ALA A 133 12.07 2.88 -0.35
C ALA A 133 11.93 4.01 -1.38
N ASN A 134 11.20 3.75 -2.45
CA ASN A 134 11.00 4.67 -3.58
C ASN A 134 9.63 4.43 -4.19
N ASP A 135 8.76 5.42 -4.12
CA ASP A 135 7.37 5.34 -4.60
C ASP A 135 7.25 5.03 -6.11
N CYS A 136 8.34 5.16 -6.86
CA CYS A 136 8.38 4.96 -8.30
C CYS A 136 9.06 3.65 -8.73
N ASP A 137 9.47 2.83 -7.78
CA ASP A 137 10.14 1.57 -8.06
C ASP A 137 9.17 0.40 -7.82
N PRO A 138 8.52 -0.14 -8.88
CA PRO A 138 7.56 -1.24 -8.73
C PRO A 138 8.23 -2.53 -8.26
N ASP A 139 9.55 -2.66 -8.42
CA ASP A 139 10.35 -3.82 -8.01
C ASP A 139 11.13 -3.56 -6.72
N GLY A 140 10.80 -2.46 -6.04
CA GLY A 140 11.42 -2.07 -4.78
C GLY A 140 11.11 -3.02 -3.63
N VAL A 141 11.85 -2.80 -2.53
CA VAL A 141 11.74 -3.65 -1.34
C VAL A 141 10.43 -3.44 -0.59
N ARG A 142 9.98 -4.46 0.11
CA ARG A 142 8.84 -4.45 1.04
C ARG A 142 7.58 -3.83 0.38
N PHE A 143 6.90 -2.92 1.07
CA PHE A 143 5.67 -2.27 0.59
C PHE A 143 5.89 -1.18 -0.45
N THR A 144 7.11 -0.97 -0.96
CA THR A 144 7.29 -0.20 -2.20
C THR A 144 6.45 -0.79 -3.34
N LYS A 145 6.32 -2.12 -3.38
CA LYS A 145 5.51 -2.85 -4.36
C LYS A 145 4.01 -2.54 -4.29
N LEU A 146 3.49 -2.04 -3.15
CA LEU A 146 2.09 -1.61 -3.04
C LEU A 146 1.78 -0.43 -3.96
N HIS A 147 2.77 0.35 -4.39
CA HIS A 147 2.55 1.44 -5.34
C HIS A 147 2.08 0.95 -6.72
N ARG A 148 2.22 -0.35 -7.05
CA ARG A 148 1.60 -0.97 -8.24
C ARG A 148 0.08 -0.84 -8.23
N TYR A 149 -0.56 -0.85 -7.06
CA TYR A 149 -2.01 -0.69 -6.89
C TYR A 149 -2.52 0.72 -7.25
N MET A 150 -1.64 1.68 -7.50
CA MET A 150 -2.01 2.98 -8.06
C MET A 150 -2.38 2.89 -9.55
N ASP A 151 -2.16 1.74 -10.20
CA ASP A 151 -2.66 1.41 -11.53
C ASP A 151 -3.97 0.62 -11.41
N ALA A 152 -5.03 1.15 -12.01
CA ALA A 152 -6.36 0.55 -12.00
C ALA A 152 -6.40 -0.84 -12.65
N ASN A 153 -5.58 -1.10 -13.67
CA ASN A 153 -5.51 -2.42 -14.30
C ASN A 153 -4.86 -3.43 -13.35
N PHE A 154 -3.82 -3.01 -12.64
CA PHE A 154 -3.17 -3.87 -11.66
C PHE A 154 -4.14 -4.30 -10.55
N VAL A 155 -5.00 -3.39 -10.05
CA VAL A 155 -6.05 -3.73 -9.07
C VAL A 155 -7.02 -4.78 -9.62
N LYS A 156 -7.48 -4.62 -10.88
CA LYS A 156 -8.40 -5.56 -11.52
C LYS A 156 -7.79 -6.95 -11.72
N GLU A 157 -6.51 -7.01 -12.06
CA GLU A 157 -5.79 -8.26 -12.28
C GLU A 157 -5.39 -8.94 -10.96
N ASN A 158 -5.24 -8.17 -9.88
CA ASN A 158 -4.75 -8.63 -8.59
C ASN A 158 -5.63 -8.17 -7.44
N PRO A 159 -6.94 -8.53 -7.43
CA PRO A 159 -7.90 -7.99 -6.47
C PRO A 159 -7.82 -8.61 -5.08
N TYR A 160 -6.99 -9.66 -4.88
CA TYR A 160 -6.96 -10.43 -3.64
C TYR A 160 -5.63 -10.34 -2.91
N ILE A 161 -5.74 -10.31 -1.58
CA ILE A 161 -4.63 -10.42 -0.63
C ILE A 161 -4.89 -11.66 0.22
N TYR A 162 -3.86 -12.46 0.44
CA TYR A 162 -3.92 -13.68 1.23
C TYR A 162 -3.14 -13.49 2.53
N LEU A 163 -3.73 -13.96 3.63
CA LEU A 163 -3.10 -13.91 4.94
C LEU A 163 -3.32 -15.26 5.63
N SER A 164 -2.25 -16.04 5.78
CA SER A 164 -2.29 -17.24 6.62
C SER A 164 -2.02 -16.85 8.07
N VAL A 165 -2.91 -17.25 8.96
CA VAL A 165 -2.78 -17.14 10.41
C VAL A 165 -2.90 -18.57 10.99
N ASP A 166 -2.80 -18.74 12.32
CA ASP A 166 -2.86 -20.08 12.92
C ASP A 166 -4.14 -20.82 12.52
N GLY A 167 -3.97 -21.86 11.70
CA GLY A 167 -5.03 -22.76 11.27
C GLY A 167 -5.93 -22.24 10.14
N ASP A 168 -5.83 -20.96 9.75
CA ASP A 168 -6.69 -20.34 8.77
C ASP A 168 -5.90 -19.71 7.61
N ASP A 169 -6.33 -19.97 6.38
CA ASP A 169 -5.87 -19.28 5.18
C ASP A 169 -6.96 -18.32 4.72
N LEU A 170 -6.73 -17.04 4.95
CA LEU A 170 -7.72 -15.98 4.79
C LEU A 170 -7.56 -15.30 3.43
N ILE A 171 -8.67 -14.98 2.78
CA ILE A 171 -8.71 -14.25 1.54
C ILE A 171 -9.40 -12.91 1.76
N PHE A 172 -8.73 -11.83 1.42
CA PHE A 172 -9.26 -10.49 1.48
C PHE A 172 -9.39 -9.92 0.07
N GLN A 173 -10.51 -9.32 -0.25
CA GLN A 173 -10.72 -8.59 -1.49
C GLN A 173 -10.41 -7.11 -1.29
N ILE A 174 -9.58 -6.53 -2.15
CA ILE A 174 -9.25 -5.10 -2.11
C ILE A 174 -10.53 -4.29 -2.32
N THR A 175 -10.78 -3.35 -1.43
CA THR A 175 -12.01 -2.54 -1.39
C THR A 175 -11.74 -1.06 -1.41
N ALA A 176 -10.56 -0.62 -0.93
CA ALA A 176 -10.18 0.78 -0.95
C ALA A 176 -8.67 0.96 -1.16
N LEU A 177 -8.35 2.01 -1.88
CA LEU A 177 -6.99 2.52 -2.08
C LEU A 177 -7.03 4.03 -1.89
N PHE A 178 -6.19 4.55 -1.02
CA PHE A 178 -6.13 5.99 -0.79
C PHE A 178 -4.78 6.44 -0.25
N ILE A 179 -4.50 7.74 -0.40
CA ILE A 179 -3.40 8.41 0.30
C ILE A 179 -3.99 9.25 1.43
N THR A 180 -3.37 9.16 2.60
CA THR A 180 -3.76 9.93 3.77
C THR A 180 -2.53 10.40 4.55
N ASP A 181 -2.75 11.24 5.53
CA ASP A 181 -1.78 11.58 6.56
C ASP A 181 -2.19 10.96 7.90
N THR A 182 -1.39 11.19 8.93
CA THR A 182 -1.64 10.68 10.28
C THR A 182 -2.78 11.41 11.02
N GLY A 183 -3.46 12.35 10.39
CA GLY A 183 -4.64 13.03 10.95
C GLY A 183 -5.92 12.19 10.88
N PHE A 184 -5.95 11.16 10.03
CA PHE A 184 -7.01 10.16 9.99
C PHE A 184 -6.52 8.90 10.68
N ASP A 185 -7.21 8.48 11.74
CA ASP A 185 -6.87 7.28 12.51
C ASP A 185 -7.32 5.99 11.78
N TYR A 186 -6.76 5.75 10.58
CA TYR A 186 -7.04 4.57 9.77
C TYR A 186 -6.41 3.28 10.35
N ILE A 187 -5.64 3.40 11.42
CA ILE A 187 -4.97 2.30 12.11
C ILE A 187 -5.64 1.89 13.42
N ASP A 188 -6.82 2.44 13.75
CA ASP A 188 -7.60 1.94 14.88
C ASP A 188 -8.01 0.49 14.61
N PRO A 189 -7.63 -0.50 15.47
CA PRO A 189 -7.97 -1.89 15.25
C PRO A 189 -9.46 -2.17 15.38
N ASN A 190 -10.14 -1.46 16.30
CA ASN A 190 -11.54 -1.71 16.64
C ASN A 190 -12.32 -0.41 16.81
N PRO A 191 -12.52 0.36 15.72
CA PRO A 191 -13.40 1.52 15.79
C PRO A 191 -14.83 1.07 16.12
N MET A 192 -15.49 1.73 17.07
CA MET A 192 -16.83 1.34 17.56
C MET A 192 -17.82 2.49 17.50
N GLY A 193 -19.11 2.14 17.34
CA GLY A 193 -20.21 3.10 17.38
C GLY A 193 -20.05 4.21 16.34
N SER A 194 -20.12 5.48 16.75
CA SER A 194 -19.98 6.62 15.83
C SER A 194 -18.60 6.66 15.16
N LYS A 195 -17.54 6.20 15.84
CA LYS A 195 -16.20 6.15 15.25
C LYS A 195 -16.11 5.17 14.09
N LEU A 196 -16.80 4.02 14.16
CA LEU A 196 -16.88 3.06 13.06
C LEU A 196 -17.56 3.70 11.84
N THR A 197 -18.68 4.40 12.06
CA THR A 197 -19.38 5.11 10.99
C THR A 197 -18.49 6.19 10.36
N GLU A 198 -17.82 7.01 11.16
CA GLU A 198 -16.90 8.04 10.70
C GLU A 198 -15.70 7.44 9.94
N PHE A 199 -15.21 6.30 10.42
CA PHE A 199 -14.13 5.54 9.78
C PHE A 199 -14.54 5.15 8.35
N PHE A 200 -15.67 4.46 8.18
CA PHE A 200 -16.14 4.05 6.85
C PHE A 200 -16.45 5.23 5.93
N GLN A 201 -17.14 6.26 6.42
CA GLN A 201 -17.38 7.47 5.64
C GLN A 201 -16.10 8.16 5.18
N THR A 202 -15.05 8.13 6.01
CA THR A 202 -13.76 8.73 5.68
C THR A 202 -13.02 7.87 4.66
N VAL A 203 -13.07 6.54 4.79
CA VAL A 203 -12.50 5.60 3.80
C VAL A 203 -13.20 5.80 2.46
N GLU A 204 -14.53 5.77 2.41
CA GLU A 204 -15.30 5.99 1.17
C GLU A 204 -14.95 7.31 0.49
N LYS A 205 -14.89 8.40 1.26
CA LYS A 205 -14.55 9.73 0.74
C LYS A 205 -13.14 9.83 0.17
N LYS A 206 -12.19 9.06 0.72
CA LYS A 206 -10.78 9.06 0.30
C LYS A 206 -10.48 8.01 -0.77
N ASN A 207 -11.35 7.02 -0.93
CA ASN A 207 -11.14 5.90 -1.82
C ASN A 207 -11.03 6.34 -3.28
N TRP A 208 -10.04 5.80 -3.98
CA TRP A 208 -9.83 6.00 -5.40
C TRP A 208 -10.43 4.90 -6.27
N LEU A 209 -10.84 3.80 -5.64
CA LEU A 209 -11.41 2.66 -6.34
C LEU A 209 -12.92 2.80 -6.40
N ASP A 210 -13.47 2.61 -7.58
CA ASP A 210 -14.90 2.41 -7.80
C ASP A 210 -15.12 0.93 -8.06
N ILE A 211 -15.41 0.17 -6.99
CA ILE A 211 -15.65 -1.27 -7.04
C ILE A 211 -17.10 -1.53 -6.69
N ASP A 212 -17.86 -1.98 -7.68
CA ASP A 212 -19.28 -2.30 -7.49
C ASP A 212 -19.47 -3.41 -6.45
N GLY A 213 -20.52 -3.24 -5.63
CA GLY A 213 -20.98 -4.26 -4.71
C GLY A 213 -20.18 -4.40 -3.40
N VAL A 214 -19.14 -3.61 -3.21
CA VAL A 214 -18.42 -3.59 -1.94
C VAL A 214 -19.06 -2.57 -1.00
N THR A 215 -19.58 -3.06 0.11
CA THR A 215 -20.14 -2.23 1.17
C THR A 215 -19.35 -2.42 2.45
N PHE A 216 -19.22 -1.36 3.23
CA PHE A 216 -18.67 -1.40 4.57
C PHE A 216 -19.81 -1.60 5.58
N SER A 217 -19.73 -2.62 6.40
CA SER A 217 -20.77 -2.96 7.36
C SER A 217 -20.18 -3.27 8.73
N GLU A 218 -20.97 -3.04 9.78
CA GLU A 218 -20.62 -3.53 11.11
C GLU A 218 -20.53 -5.06 11.10
N GLY A 219 -19.45 -5.59 11.67
CA GLY A 219 -19.14 -7.02 11.66
C GLY A 219 -18.22 -7.47 10.51
N ASP A 220 -17.91 -6.59 9.56
CA ASP A 220 -16.85 -6.86 8.59
C ASP A 220 -15.46 -6.78 9.24
N SER A 221 -14.54 -7.64 8.80
CA SER A 221 -13.11 -7.54 9.12
C SER A 221 -12.32 -7.09 7.91
N PHE A 222 -11.37 -6.20 8.15
CA PHE A 222 -10.52 -5.60 7.13
C PHE A 222 -9.05 -5.87 7.39
N LEU A 223 -8.29 -5.97 6.31
CA LEU A 223 -6.84 -5.93 6.29
C LEU A 223 -6.39 -4.60 5.69
N THR A 224 -5.63 -3.84 6.44
CA THR A 224 -5.07 -2.56 6.04
C THR A 224 -3.57 -2.66 5.89
N LEU A 225 -3.06 -2.53 4.66
CA LEU A 225 -1.63 -2.46 4.38
C LEU A 225 -1.23 -0.99 4.29
N SER A 226 -0.25 -0.59 5.10
CA SER A 226 0.16 0.81 5.24
C SER A 226 1.64 0.99 4.96
N THR A 227 1.97 1.93 4.08
CA THR A 227 3.36 2.30 3.79
C THR A 227 3.53 3.81 3.58
N CYS A 228 4.78 4.28 3.60
CA CYS A 228 5.08 5.67 3.28
C CYS A 228 4.76 5.96 1.81
N CYS A 229 4.21 7.16 1.57
CA CYS A 229 4.05 7.72 0.23
C CYS A 229 4.58 9.14 0.22
N ARG A 230 5.42 9.48 -0.75
CA ARG A 230 6.04 10.82 -0.86
C ARG A 230 5.47 11.61 -2.02
N LYS A 231 4.68 10.98 -2.88
CA LYS A 231 4.19 11.55 -4.15
C LYS A 231 3.50 12.90 -3.98
N TYR A 232 2.74 13.08 -2.90
CA TYR A 232 1.99 14.31 -2.65
C TYR A 232 2.50 15.10 -1.44
N ASP A 233 3.61 14.67 -0.83
CA ASP A 233 4.20 15.33 0.33
C ASP A 233 5.01 16.57 -0.09
N LYS A 234 4.29 17.64 -0.41
CA LYS A 234 4.88 18.92 -0.83
C LYS A 234 5.78 19.55 0.23
N THR A 235 5.62 19.15 1.48
CA THR A 235 6.36 19.70 2.64
C THR A 235 7.53 18.83 3.05
N ASN A 236 7.67 17.65 2.43
CA ASN A 236 8.64 16.63 2.82
C ASN A 236 8.54 16.27 4.31
N SER A 237 7.32 16.27 4.84
CA SER A 237 7.03 15.98 6.25
C SER A 237 7.20 14.50 6.60
N GLY A 238 7.22 13.63 5.60
CA GLY A 238 7.22 12.17 5.77
C GLY A 238 5.90 11.61 6.31
N ASN A 239 4.85 12.42 6.32
CA ASN A 239 3.60 12.12 7.02
C ASN A 239 2.56 11.42 6.16
N GLN A 240 2.78 11.33 4.85
CA GLN A 240 1.83 10.67 3.94
C GLN A 240 2.00 9.16 3.92
N ARG A 241 0.87 8.49 3.81
CA ARG A 241 0.77 7.03 3.72
C ARG A 241 -0.07 6.63 2.53
N LEU A 242 0.40 5.64 1.77
CA LEU A 242 -0.42 4.86 0.87
C LEU A 242 -1.06 3.74 1.68
N VAL A 243 -2.37 3.62 1.56
CA VAL A 243 -3.19 2.62 2.25
C VAL A 243 -3.91 1.78 1.21
N VAL A 244 -3.70 0.46 1.28
CA VAL A 244 -4.48 -0.55 0.57
C VAL A 244 -5.34 -1.24 1.61
N MET A 245 -6.66 -1.16 1.48
CA MET A 245 -7.60 -1.81 2.40
C MET A 245 -8.36 -2.91 1.67
N ALA A 246 -8.49 -4.05 2.30
CA ALA A 246 -9.17 -5.20 1.75
C ALA A 246 -10.13 -5.80 2.79
N LYS A 247 -11.29 -6.26 2.33
CA LYS A 247 -12.35 -6.87 3.15
C LYS A 247 -12.19 -8.37 3.17
N LEU A 248 -12.32 -8.99 4.34
CA LEU A 248 -12.31 -10.44 4.51
C LEU A 248 -13.50 -11.07 3.77
N LEU A 249 -13.21 -12.05 2.92
CA LEU A 249 -14.24 -12.81 2.24
C LEU A 249 -14.81 -13.91 3.17
N PRO A 250 -16.13 -14.20 3.10
CA PRO A 250 -16.71 -15.31 3.81
C PRO A 250 -16.18 -16.65 3.24
N GLU A 251 -16.06 -17.68 4.08
CA GLU A 251 -15.60 -19.01 3.67
C GLU A 251 -16.45 -19.60 2.54
N ALA A 252 -17.78 -19.43 2.60
CA ALA A 252 -18.72 -19.95 1.60
C ALA A 252 -18.50 -19.36 0.18
N GLY A 253 -17.85 -18.20 0.08
CA GLY A 253 -17.53 -17.58 -1.21
C GLY A 253 -16.26 -18.14 -1.87
N ILE A 254 -15.44 -18.87 -1.11
CA ILE A 254 -14.15 -19.43 -1.55
C ILE A 254 -14.34 -20.77 -2.25
N TYR A 255 -15.37 -21.54 -1.87
CA TYR A 255 -15.62 -22.89 -2.35
C TYR A 255 -16.78 -23.04 -3.34
N SER A 256 -17.46 -21.97 -3.72
CA SER A 256 -18.52 -22.00 -4.74
C SER A 256 -17.89 -22.00 -6.13
N ALA A 257 -17.47 -23.16 -6.59
CA ALA A 257 -17.21 -23.45 -8.00
C ALA A 257 -18.42 -24.16 -8.59
#